data_0cf09d27f3d5f16fa28cd8bcb35fa14e
#
_entry.id   0cf09d27f3d5f16fa28cd8bcb35fa14e
#
_cell.length_a   1.000
_cell.length_b   1.000
_cell.length_c   1.000
_cell.angle_alpha   90.00
_cell.angle_beta   90.00
_cell.angle_gamma   90.00
#
_symmetry.space_group_name_H-M   'P 1'
#
loop_
_entity.id
_entity.type
_entity.pdbx_description
1 polymer ?
#
loop_
_entity_poly.entity_id
_entity_poly.type
_entity_poly.pdbx_seq_one_letter_code
_entity_poly.pdbx_strand_id
1 'polypeptide(L)'
;LLLDTRKTTPNMRIFEKYSVRVGGGYNHRYNLSDAIMLKDNHIDAAGSITEAIKLAREYSPFIKKIEIEVEDLKGVEEAVKAGADIIMLDNMDIETTKEAIKIINKKAIIECSGNVDINNINRFKGLEIDYISSGAITHSAKILDLSLKNLRYVDDWKRRERKENTWDTKR
;
A
#
# COMPACT_ATOMS: atom_id res chain seq x y z
N LEU A 1 -2.23 4.75 -8.22
CA LEU A 1 -1.68 3.39 -8.10
C LEU A 1 -2.29 2.66 -6.91
N LEU A 2 -2.48 1.32 -7.02
CA LEU A 2 -3.02 0.49 -5.92
C LEU A 2 -1.87 -0.06 -5.06
N LEU A 3 -1.95 0.15 -3.75
CA LEU A 3 -0.98 -0.32 -2.77
C LEU A 3 -1.58 -1.40 -1.86
N ASP A 4 -0.73 -2.30 -1.39
CA ASP A 4 -1.03 -3.15 -0.25
C ASP A 4 -0.87 -2.42 1.09
N THR A 5 -0.97 -3.15 2.18
CA THR A 5 -0.74 -2.65 3.54
C THR A 5 0.12 -3.63 4.35
N ARG A 6 0.42 -3.29 5.60
CA ARG A 6 1.02 -4.22 6.57
C ARG A 6 0.01 -5.20 7.19
N LYS A 7 -1.28 -5.06 6.88
CA LYS A 7 -2.34 -5.97 7.35
C LYS A 7 -2.29 -7.25 6.51
N THR A 8 -1.44 -8.18 6.89
CA THR A 8 -1.18 -9.46 6.21
C THR A 8 -1.52 -10.63 7.12
N THR A 9 -1.80 -11.79 6.53
CA THR A 9 -1.94 -13.05 7.28
C THR A 9 -0.63 -13.33 8.03
N PRO A 10 -0.70 -13.80 9.30
CA PRO A 10 0.51 -14.15 10.05
C PRO A 10 1.46 -15.05 9.26
N ASN A 11 2.74 -14.70 9.24
CA ASN A 11 3.82 -15.37 8.51
C ASN A 11 3.70 -15.38 6.98
N MET A 12 2.65 -14.78 6.38
CA MET A 12 2.42 -14.80 4.94
C MET A 12 2.82 -13.49 4.22
N ARG A 13 3.31 -12.48 4.94
CA ARG A 13 3.59 -11.14 4.37
C ARG A 13 4.48 -11.17 3.14
N ILE A 14 5.51 -11.99 3.13
CA ILE A 14 6.43 -12.08 1.98
C ILE A 14 5.70 -12.57 0.73
N PHE A 15 4.82 -13.56 0.88
CA PHE A 15 4.06 -14.14 -0.24
C PHE A 15 2.94 -13.22 -0.69
N GLU A 16 2.19 -12.64 0.23
CA GLU A 16 1.08 -11.74 -0.08
C GLU A 16 1.57 -10.46 -0.78
N LYS A 17 2.63 -9.82 -0.26
CA LYS A 17 3.23 -8.65 -0.92
C LYS A 17 3.84 -8.99 -2.28
N TYR A 18 4.45 -10.15 -2.43
CA TYR A 18 4.91 -10.64 -3.73
C TYR A 18 3.73 -10.83 -4.70
N SER A 19 2.64 -11.44 -4.24
CA SER A 19 1.43 -11.65 -5.06
C SER A 19 0.81 -10.34 -5.53
N VAL A 20 0.79 -9.31 -4.69
CA VAL A 20 0.34 -7.96 -5.08
C VAL A 20 1.19 -7.43 -6.23
N ARG A 21 2.52 -7.58 -6.18
CA ARG A 21 3.42 -7.16 -7.26
C ARG A 21 3.17 -7.93 -8.55
N VAL A 22 2.99 -9.25 -8.46
CA VAL A 22 2.67 -10.10 -9.62
C VAL A 22 1.32 -9.71 -10.24
N GLY A 23 0.35 -9.32 -9.40
CA GLY A 23 -0.96 -8.83 -9.84
C GLY A 23 -0.96 -7.41 -10.40
N GLY A 24 0.19 -6.73 -10.49
CA GLY A 24 0.32 -5.37 -11.03
C GLY A 24 0.10 -4.26 -10.03
N GLY A 25 -0.08 -4.58 -8.75
CA GLY A 25 -0.11 -3.60 -7.67
C GLY A 25 1.30 -3.21 -7.19
N TYR A 26 1.34 -2.36 -6.17
CA TYR A 26 2.57 -1.88 -5.57
C TYR A 26 2.58 -2.19 -4.07
N ASN A 27 3.78 -2.27 -3.49
CA ASN A 27 3.91 -2.49 -2.07
C ASN A 27 4.01 -1.17 -1.31
N HIS A 28 3.23 -1.03 -0.26
CA HIS A 28 3.48 -0.09 0.82
C HIS A 28 4.62 -0.63 1.70
N ARG A 29 5.09 0.15 2.69
CA ARG A 29 6.17 -0.25 3.60
C ARG A 29 6.00 -1.70 4.10
N TYR A 30 7.10 -2.46 4.11
CA TYR A 30 7.10 -3.85 4.53
C TYR A 30 7.02 -3.98 6.06
N ASN A 31 7.71 -3.09 6.76
CA ASN A 31 7.78 -3.04 8.22
C ASN A 31 7.82 -1.59 8.73
N LEU A 32 7.99 -1.39 10.03
CA LEU A 32 8.00 -0.05 10.65
C LEU A 32 9.28 0.74 10.38
N SER A 33 10.37 0.08 9.99
CA SER A 33 11.65 0.74 9.72
C SER A 33 11.81 1.22 8.27
N ASP A 34 10.93 0.80 7.34
CA ASP A 34 11.06 1.17 5.92
C ASP A 34 10.67 2.64 5.67
N ALA A 35 9.61 3.10 6.31
CA ALA A 35 9.09 4.46 6.14
C ALA A 35 8.42 4.95 7.41
N ILE A 36 8.41 6.26 7.59
CA ILE A 36 7.72 6.91 8.69
C ILE A 36 6.26 7.13 8.30
N MET A 37 5.35 6.66 9.16
CA MET A 37 3.93 6.91 9.05
C MET A 37 3.41 7.31 10.42
N LEU A 38 2.89 8.50 10.51
CA LEU A 38 2.26 9.06 11.71
C LEU A 38 0.77 8.79 11.67
N LYS A 39 0.22 8.38 12.79
CA LYS A 39 -1.18 8.03 12.97
C LYS A 39 -1.73 8.71 14.22
N ASP A 40 -3.03 8.53 14.47
CA ASP A 40 -3.75 9.03 15.63
C ASP A 40 -2.93 9.01 16.93
N ASN A 41 -2.47 7.84 17.34
CA ASN A 41 -1.69 7.67 18.57
C ASN A 41 -0.36 8.44 18.58
N HIS A 42 0.26 8.66 17.42
CA HIS A 42 1.49 9.46 17.33
C HIS A 42 1.16 10.95 17.46
N ILE A 43 0.05 11.38 16.85
CA ILE A 43 -0.44 12.76 16.91
C ILE A 43 -0.84 13.11 18.35
N ASP A 44 -1.60 12.21 18.99
CA ASP A 44 -2.03 12.38 20.39
C ASP A 44 -0.83 12.46 21.34
N ALA A 45 0.15 11.60 21.18
CA ALA A 45 1.37 11.60 21.99
C ALA A 45 2.22 12.86 21.78
N ALA A 46 2.25 13.43 20.57
CA ALA A 46 2.96 14.66 20.25
C ALA A 46 2.16 15.93 20.61
N GLY A 47 0.84 15.81 20.72
CA GLY A 47 -0.08 16.90 21.02
C GLY A 47 -0.66 17.63 19.82
N SER A 48 -0.07 17.47 18.61
CA SER A 48 -0.58 18.02 17.36
C SER A 48 0.06 17.34 16.15
N ILE A 49 -0.56 17.49 14.98
CA ILE A 49 0.00 17.07 13.68
C ILE A 49 1.33 17.79 13.42
N THR A 50 1.38 19.08 13.67
CA THR A 50 2.57 19.89 13.46
C THR A 50 3.75 19.40 14.29
N GLU A 51 3.54 19.15 15.58
CA GLU A 51 4.61 18.68 16.46
C GLU A 51 5.02 17.24 16.13
N ALA A 52 4.06 16.37 15.78
CA ALA A 52 4.36 15.01 15.32
C ALA A 52 5.27 14.98 14.08
N ILE A 53 4.95 15.80 13.07
CA ILE A 53 5.76 15.92 11.86
C ILE A 53 7.14 16.49 12.18
N LYS A 54 7.23 17.53 13.01
CA LYS A 54 8.49 18.11 13.42
C LYS A 54 9.39 17.11 14.13
N LEU A 55 8.90 16.41 15.15
CA LEU A 55 9.65 15.39 15.86
C LEU A 55 10.10 14.25 14.95
N ALA A 56 9.21 13.81 14.05
CA ALA A 56 9.55 12.80 13.05
C ALA A 56 10.65 13.30 12.10
N ARG A 57 10.63 14.56 11.69
CA ARG A 57 11.63 15.17 10.80
C ARG A 57 13.01 15.28 11.48
N GLU A 58 13.03 15.63 12.74
CA GLU A 58 14.26 15.71 13.54
C GLU A 58 14.91 14.34 13.76
N TYR A 59 14.11 13.30 13.96
CA TYR A 59 14.59 11.92 14.18
C TYR A 59 14.94 11.19 12.89
N SER A 60 14.30 11.54 11.78
CA SER A 60 14.36 10.80 10.53
C SER A 60 15.67 11.05 9.77
N PRO A 61 16.27 10.03 9.13
CA PRO A 61 17.25 10.27 8.08
C PRO A 61 16.66 11.15 6.97
N PHE A 62 17.44 12.09 6.43
CA PHE A 62 17.01 13.06 5.42
C PHE A 62 16.34 12.46 4.18
N ILE A 63 16.66 11.22 3.84
CA ILE A 63 16.15 10.48 2.68
C ILE A 63 14.72 9.97 2.86
N LYS A 64 14.20 9.85 4.09
CA LYS A 64 12.87 9.28 4.33
C LYS A 64 11.77 10.32 4.22
N LYS A 65 10.71 9.96 3.49
CA LYS A 65 9.45 10.71 3.49
C LYS A 65 8.69 10.48 4.79
N ILE A 66 7.96 11.50 5.21
CA ILE A 66 7.02 11.43 6.34
C ILE A 66 5.61 11.39 5.76
N GLU A 67 4.93 10.30 6.05
CA GLU A 67 3.52 10.10 5.78
C GLU A 67 2.72 10.36 7.05
N ILE A 68 1.56 11.02 6.90
CA ILE A 68 0.62 11.24 8.00
C ILE A 68 -0.79 10.85 7.60
N GLU A 69 -1.47 10.12 8.47
CA GLU A 69 -2.87 9.73 8.34
C GLU A 69 -3.74 10.79 9.00
N VAL A 70 -4.73 11.28 8.28
CA VAL A 70 -5.69 12.30 8.74
C VAL A 70 -7.11 11.91 8.36
N GLU A 71 -8.09 12.29 9.21
CA GLU A 71 -9.48 11.89 9.07
C GLU A 71 -10.43 13.06 8.75
N ASP A 72 -9.93 14.31 8.79
CA ASP A 72 -10.73 15.50 8.51
C ASP A 72 -9.95 16.59 7.75
N LEU A 73 -10.67 17.60 7.28
CA LEU A 73 -10.09 18.71 6.52
C LEU A 73 -9.16 19.60 7.34
N LYS A 74 -9.39 19.71 8.67
CA LYS A 74 -8.52 20.49 9.56
C LYS A 74 -7.15 19.81 9.67
N GLY A 75 -7.15 18.48 9.82
CA GLY A 75 -5.93 17.69 9.80
C GLY A 75 -5.18 17.81 8.46
N VAL A 76 -5.91 17.82 7.34
CA VAL A 76 -5.31 18.05 6.01
C VAL A 76 -4.61 19.43 5.95
N GLU A 77 -5.31 20.49 6.37
CA GLU A 77 -4.72 21.85 6.38
C GLU A 77 -3.47 21.93 7.26
N GLU A 78 -3.51 21.33 8.44
CA GLU A 78 -2.39 21.31 9.37
C GLU A 78 -1.21 20.50 8.80
N ALA A 79 -1.47 19.31 8.25
CA ALA A 79 -0.45 18.46 7.62
C ALA A 79 0.25 19.16 6.44
N VAL A 80 -0.51 19.87 5.60
CA VAL A 80 0.03 20.68 4.50
C VAL A 80 0.92 21.80 5.03
N LYS A 81 0.48 22.53 6.06
CA LYS A 81 1.25 23.63 6.67
C LYS A 81 2.53 23.12 7.34
N ALA A 82 2.47 21.95 7.98
CA ALA A 82 3.60 21.31 8.63
C ALA A 82 4.59 20.65 7.65
N GLY A 83 4.25 20.57 6.36
CA GLY A 83 5.13 20.04 5.32
C GLY A 83 5.24 18.51 5.32
N ALA A 84 4.13 17.80 5.50
CA ALA A 84 4.07 16.36 5.27
C ALA A 84 4.44 16.03 3.81
N ASP A 85 5.19 14.95 3.59
CA ASP A 85 5.55 14.51 2.23
C ASP A 85 4.41 13.71 1.57
N ILE A 86 3.66 12.96 2.39
CA ILE A 86 2.50 12.17 1.98
C ILE A 86 1.38 12.41 2.99
N ILE A 87 0.18 12.68 2.49
CA ILE A 87 -1.02 12.82 3.31
C ILE A 87 -1.97 11.70 2.95
N MET A 88 -2.22 10.81 3.92
CA MET A 88 -3.19 9.73 3.78
C MET A 88 -4.55 10.21 4.30
N LEU A 89 -5.54 10.22 3.41
CA LEU A 89 -6.93 10.51 3.71
C LEU A 89 -7.61 9.21 4.14
N ASP A 90 -7.84 9.03 5.44
CA ASP A 90 -8.40 7.79 5.97
C ASP A 90 -9.91 7.89 6.14
N ASN A 91 -10.64 6.95 5.56
CA ASN A 91 -12.09 6.81 5.63
C ASN A 91 -12.91 8.07 5.24
N MET A 92 -12.35 9.00 4.48
CA MET A 92 -13.08 10.18 3.99
C MET A 92 -14.07 9.80 2.90
N ASP A 93 -15.23 10.45 2.90
CA ASP A 93 -16.17 10.38 1.77
C ASP A 93 -15.63 11.11 0.53
N ILE A 94 -16.30 10.94 -0.60
CA ILE A 94 -15.82 11.47 -1.89
C ILE A 94 -15.83 13.00 -1.92
N GLU A 95 -16.80 13.65 -1.33
CA GLU A 95 -16.89 15.11 -1.33
C GLU A 95 -15.78 15.71 -0.44
N THR A 96 -15.60 15.18 0.74
CA THR A 96 -14.49 15.55 1.64
C THR A 96 -13.13 15.26 0.98
N THR A 97 -12.99 14.14 0.28
CA THR A 97 -11.76 13.81 -0.47
C THR A 97 -11.47 14.86 -1.56
N LYS A 98 -12.49 15.30 -2.32
CA LYS A 98 -12.32 16.35 -3.33
C LYS A 98 -11.86 17.70 -2.73
N GLU A 99 -12.39 18.05 -1.56
CA GLU A 99 -11.97 19.26 -0.85
C GLU A 99 -10.54 19.14 -0.33
N ALA A 100 -10.19 17.98 0.25
CA ALA A 100 -8.83 17.69 0.68
C ALA A 100 -7.82 17.80 -0.46
N ILE A 101 -8.13 17.27 -1.65
CA ILE A 101 -7.29 17.39 -2.86
C ILE A 101 -7.03 18.86 -3.19
N LYS A 102 -8.06 19.73 -3.13
CA LYS A 102 -7.91 21.17 -3.39
C LYS A 102 -7.01 21.85 -2.35
N ILE A 103 -7.16 21.49 -1.08
CA ILE A 103 -6.34 22.03 0.03
C ILE A 103 -4.88 21.60 -0.15
N ILE A 104 -4.64 20.32 -0.44
CA ILE A 104 -3.29 19.79 -0.65
C ILE A 104 -2.62 20.43 -1.87
N ASN A 105 -3.36 20.66 -2.94
CA ASN A 105 -2.93 21.41 -4.13
C ASN A 105 -1.50 21.06 -4.58
N LYS A 106 -1.22 19.77 -4.76
CA LYS A 106 0.08 19.23 -5.21
C LYS A 106 1.27 19.50 -4.29
N LYS A 107 1.05 19.96 -3.06
CA LYS A 107 2.12 20.20 -2.08
C LYS A 107 2.60 18.91 -1.38
N ALA A 108 1.79 17.87 -1.40
CA ALA A 108 2.10 16.54 -0.87
C ALA A 108 1.54 15.47 -1.81
N ILE A 109 2.07 14.26 -1.70
CA ILE A 109 1.51 13.06 -2.33
C ILE A 109 0.21 12.72 -1.60
N ILE A 110 -0.82 12.32 -2.35
CA ILE A 110 -2.14 11.99 -1.81
C ILE A 110 -2.33 10.48 -1.84
N GLU A 111 -2.56 9.90 -0.68
CA GLU A 111 -3.00 8.52 -0.52
C GLU A 111 -4.43 8.50 0.03
N CYS A 112 -5.30 7.64 -0.53
CA CYS A 112 -6.63 7.37 0.02
C CYS A 112 -6.66 5.97 0.62
N SER A 113 -7.18 5.85 1.82
CA SER A 113 -7.28 4.62 2.60
C SER A 113 -8.65 4.48 3.27
N GLY A 114 -8.84 3.34 3.93
CA GLY A 114 -10.06 3.06 4.72
C GLY A 114 -11.10 2.24 3.97
N ASN A 115 -11.23 0.98 4.37
CA ASN A 115 -12.25 0.04 3.88
C ASN A 115 -12.36 -0.08 2.36
N VAL A 116 -11.23 0.06 1.65
CA VAL A 116 -11.20 -0.05 0.19
C VAL A 116 -11.15 -1.51 -0.24
N ASP A 117 -12.07 -1.89 -1.13
CA ASP A 117 -12.14 -3.21 -1.75
C ASP A 117 -12.56 -3.14 -3.22
N ILE A 118 -12.70 -4.30 -3.87
CA ILE A 118 -13.08 -4.42 -5.28
C ILE A 118 -14.47 -3.80 -5.60
N ASN A 119 -15.38 -3.74 -4.62
CA ASN A 119 -16.73 -3.26 -4.82
C ASN A 119 -16.81 -1.73 -4.77
N ASN A 120 -15.89 -1.08 -4.09
CA ASN A 120 -15.95 0.35 -3.82
C ASN A 120 -14.78 1.17 -4.38
N ILE A 121 -13.71 0.54 -4.85
CA ILE A 121 -12.52 1.25 -5.37
C ILE A 121 -12.85 2.22 -6.52
N ASN A 122 -13.88 1.91 -7.32
CA ASN A 122 -14.30 2.75 -8.43
C ASN A 122 -14.76 4.16 -8.01
N ARG A 123 -15.09 4.38 -6.73
CA ARG A 123 -15.45 5.69 -6.18
C ARG A 123 -14.36 6.74 -6.36
N PHE A 124 -13.11 6.31 -6.43
CA PHE A 124 -11.96 7.20 -6.60
C PHE A 124 -11.62 7.52 -8.06
N LYS A 125 -12.35 6.93 -9.02
CA LYS A 125 -12.08 7.13 -10.44
C LYS A 125 -12.25 8.61 -10.84
N GLY A 126 -11.22 9.15 -11.49
CA GLY A 126 -11.21 10.54 -11.95
C GLY A 126 -10.79 11.56 -10.90
N LEU A 127 -10.46 11.15 -9.68
CA LEU A 127 -9.87 12.03 -8.68
C LEU A 127 -8.35 12.15 -8.91
N GLU A 128 -7.80 13.33 -8.61
CA GLU A 128 -6.35 13.60 -8.67
C GLU A 128 -5.66 13.08 -7.39
N ILE A 129 -5.58 11.76 -7.25
CA ILE A 129 -4.91 11.06 -6.16
C ILE A 129 -3.78 10.19 -6.71
N ASP A 130 -2.71 10.02 -5.95
CA ASP A 130 -1.54 9.26 -6.36
C ASP A 130 -1.68 7.78 -6.04
N TYR A 131 -2.16 7.48 -4.84
CA TYR A 131 -2.23 6.13 -4.31
C TYR A 131 -3.56 5.82 -3.66
N ILE A 132 -3.95 4.56 -3.74
CA ILE A 132 -5.05 3.96 -2.98
C ILE A 132 -4.47 2.75 -2.27
N SER A 133 -4.55 2.68 -0.95
CA SER A 133 -4.15 1.51 -0.19
C SER A 133 -5.34 0.66 0.24
N SER A 134 -5.18 -0.66 0.12
CA SER A 134 -6.22 -1.63 0.47
C SER A 134 -5.62 -2.83 1.20
N GLY A 135 -6.09 -3.07 2.42
CA GLY A 135 -5.78 -4.29 3.15
C GLY A 135 -6.51 -5.52 2.59
N ALA A 136 -7.64 -5.32 1.89
CA ALA A 136 -8.45 -6.40 1.36
C ALA A 136 -7.69 -7.26 0.33
N ILE A 137 -6.74 -6.68 -0.40
CA ILE A 137 -5.93 -7.41 -1.39
C ILE A 137 -4.88 -8.35 -0.77
N THR A 138 -4.66 -8.26 0.54
CA THR A 138 -3.81 -9.17 1.30
C THR A 138 -4.67 -10.05 2.22
N HIS A 139 -5.22 -9.50 3.31
CA HIS A 139 -5.89 -10.29 4.35
C HIS A 139 -7.27 -10.84 3.95
N SER A 140 -7.86 -10.44 2.82
CA SER A 140 -9.19 -10.89 2.36
C SER A 140 -9.18 -11.43 0.93
N ALA A 141 -8.02 -11.82 0.41
CA ALA A 141 -7.93 -12.49 -0.88
C ALA A 141 -8.68 -13.82 -0.84
N LYS A 142 -9.52 -14.08 -1.86
CA LYS A 142 -10.27 -15.33 -1.95
C LYS A 142 -9.32 -16.48 -2.27
N ILE A 143 -9.57 -17.63 -1.66
CA ILE A 143 -8.86 -18.87 -1.97
C ILE A 143 -9.22 -19.33 -3.39
N LEU A 144 -8.20 -19.67 -4.17
CA LEU A 144 -8.40 -20.33 -5.46
C LEU A 144 -8.65 -21.80 -5.25
N ASP A 145 -9.74 -22.31 -5.81
CA ASP A 145 -10.07 -23.76 -5.78
C ASP A 145 -9.19 -24.49 -6.80
N LEU A 146 -7.99 -24.85 -6.36
CA LEU A 146 -7.03 -25.60 -7.16
C LEU A 146 -7.13 -27.08 -6.83
N SER A 147 -7.28 -27.91 -7.85
CA SER A 147 -7.24 -29.36 -7.70
C SER A 147 -6.30 -30.01 -8.70
N LEU A 148 -5.55 -31.00 -8.23
CA LEU A 148 -4.73 -31.84 -9.10
C LEU A 148 -5.63 -32.93 -9.70
N LYS A 149 -5.75 -32.94 -11.04
CA LYS A 149 -6.57 -33.91 -11.78
C LYS A 149 -5.73 -34.69 -12.78
N ASN A 150 -6.25 -35.82 -13.24
CA ASN A 150 -5.65 -36.64 -14.28
C ASN A 150 -4.21 -37.07 -13.96
N LEU A 151 -3.97 -37.43 -12.69
CA LEU A 151 -2.68 -37.98 -12.29
C LEU A 151 -2.41 -39.23 -13.14
N ARG A 152 -1.31 -39.27 -13.88
CA ARG A 152 -0.87 -40.38 -14.68
C ARG A 152 0.52 -40.77 -14.26
N TYR A 153 0.76 -42.08 -14.20
CA TYR A 153 2.11 -42.60 -14.08
C TYR A 153 2.88 -42.26 -15.36
N VAL A 154 3.97 -41.53 -15.24
CA VAL A 154 4.82 -41.18 -16.37
C VAL A 154 6.10 -42.00 -16.23
N ASP A 155 6.20 -43.06 -17.00
CA ASP A 155 7.39 -43.92 -17.07
C ASP A 155 8.63 -43.18 -17.68
N ASP A 156 8.52 -41.92 -17.92
CA ASP A 156 9.42 -41.16 -18.80
C ASP A 156 10.19 -40.06 -18.06
N TRP A 157 10.73 -40.37 -16.85
CA TRP A 157 11.68 -39.45 -16.23
C TRP A 157 12.92 -39.20 -17.12
N LYS A 158 13.28 -40.13 -18.03
CA LYS A 158 14.33 -39.98 -19.04
C LYS A 158 14.02 -38.95 -20.15
N ARG A 159 12.76 -38.56 -20.36
CA ARG A 159 12.40 -37.48 -21.29
C ARG A 159 12.57 -36.07 -20.68
N ARG A 160 12.58 -35.95 -19.36
CA ARG A 160 12.80 -34.65 -18.70
C ARG A 160 14.23 -34.19 -18.84
N GLU A 161 15.23 -35.05 -18.70
CA GLU A 161 16.64 -34.69 -18.86
C GLU A 161 16.98 -34.15 -20.28
N ARG A 162 16.23 -34.57 -21.30
CA ARG A 162 16.42 -34.04 -22.65
C ARG A 162 15.80 -32.66 -22.88
N LYS A 163 14.78 -32.27 -22.12
CA LYS A 163 14.14 -30.95 -22.24
C LYS A 163 14.84 -29.89 -21.39
N GLU A 164 15.40 -30.26 -20.28
CA GLU A 164 16.18 -29.33 -19.45
C GLU A 164 17.46 -28.88 -20.13
N ASN A 165 18.08 -29.76 -20.93
CA ASN A 165 19.29 -29.43 -21.71
C ASN A 165 19.04 -28.59 -22.99
N THR A 166 17.80 -28.26 -23.32
CA THR A 166 17.46 -27.40 -24.47
C THR A 166 17.28 -25.92 -24.15
N TRP A 167 17.35 -25.54 -22.85
CA TRP A 167 17.20 -24.14 -22.44
C TRP A 167 18.52 -23.35 -22.43
N ASP A 168 19.67 -24.03 -22.57
CA ASP A 168 21.00 -23.41 -22.42
C ASP A 168 21.67 -22.98 -23.73
N THR A 169 20.99 -23.05 -24.87
CA THR A 169 21.61 -22.73 -26.18
C THR A 169 20.97 -21.61 -26.99
N LYS A 170 20.29 -20.64 -26.30
CA LYS A 170 19.93 -19.36 -26.95
C LYS A 170 20.24 -18.21 -26.03
N ARG A 171 21.46 -17.78 -25.97
CA ARG A 171 21.90 -16.42 -25.68
C ARG A 171 22.37 -15.77 -26.97
#